data_8d431a9c31348620a10a2a837f05f4bb
#
_entry.id   8d431a9c31348620a10a2a837f05f4bb
#
_cell.length_a   1.000
_cell.length_b   1.000
_cell.length_c   1.000
_cell.angle_alpha   90.00
_cell.angle_beta   90.00
_cell.angle_gamma   90.00
#
_symmetry.space_group_name_H-M   'P 1'
#
loop_
_entity.id
_entity.type
_entity.pdbx_description
1 polymer ?
#
loop_
_entity_poly.entity_id
_entity_poly.type
_entity_poly.pdbx_seq_one_letter_code
_entity_poly.pdbx_strand_id
1 'polypeptide(L)'
;MNKSTWESTVKPVVVLSVIALVVSFLLALVNSFTAPIIEENQKAATLAAYVDVMPTVSDAKTLEEVTDYTTENVTGVVKAEDGSIAIKAEEKGFDGGILTVIMGYDTNGTVTGIWVDASTQTKGIGSNVANDTFLAQFNGMDGTQNIAIGQGGFDAYSGATISSKALFAAINDCVNCYN
;
A
#
# COMPACT_ATOMS: atom_id res chain seq x y z
N MET A 1 54.16 10.74 -11.68
CA MET A 1 53.16 10.87 -10.60
C MET A 1 53.92 10.81 -9.28
N ASN A 2 53.83 11.87 -8.44
CA ASN A 2 54.63 11.97 -7.21
C ASN A 2 54.11 10.94 -6.19
N LYS A 3 55.02 10.24 -5.50
CA LYS A 3 54.70 9.22 -4.48
C LYS A 3 53.76 9.77 -3.38
N SER A 4 53.90 11.05 -3.06
CA SER A 4 53.04 11.80 -2.12
C SER A 4 51.58 11.93 -2.62
N THR A 5 51.35 12.23 -3.89
CA THR A 5 50.00 12.36 -4.48
C THR A 5 49.31 11.01 -4.59
N TRP A 6 50.07 9.94 -4.83
CA TRP A 6 49.51 8.57 -4.83
C TRP A 6 48.98 8.18 -3.45
N GLU A 7 49.77 8.35 -2.41
CA GLU A 7 49.43 7.93 -1.05
C GLU A 7 48.34 8.80 -0.40
N SER A 8 48.31 10.10 -0.69
CA SER A 8 47.38 11.04 -0.04
C SER A 8 46.05 11.18 -0.75
N THR A 9 45.97 10.91 -2.07
CA THR A 9 44.76 11.18 -2.83
C THR A 9 44.26 9.96 -3.62
N VAL A 10 45.14 9.33 -4.40
CA VAL A 10 44.73 8.26 -5.32
C VAL A 10 44.39 6.97 -4.57
N LYS A 11 45.22 6.57 -3.61
CA LYS A 11 45.01 5.33 -2.84
C LYS A 11 43.69 5.32 -2.05
N PRO A 12 43.29 6.38 -1.30
CA PRO A 12 42.00 6.40 -0.63
C PRO A 12 40.83 6.34 -1.61
N VAL A 13 40.92 7.05 -2.75
CA VAL A 13 39.86 7.02 -3.78
C VAL A 13 39.69 5.63 -4.37
N VAL A 14 40.76 4.95 -4.72
CA VAL A 14 40.72 3.57 -5.24
C VAL A 14 40.15 2.62 -4.22
N VAL A 15 40.57 2.69 -2.96
CA VAL A 15 40.08 1.83 -1.90
C VAL A 15 38.55 2.05 -1.67
N LEU A 16 38.12 3.31 -1.59
CA LEU A 16 36.71 3.63 -1.45
C LEU A 16 35.88 3.14 -2.65
N SER A 17 36.41 3.31 -3.88
CA SER A 17 35.72 2.82 -5.08
C SER A 17 35.59 1.30 -5.10
N VAL A 18 36.62 0.58 -4.68
CA VAL A 18 36.57 -0.89 -4.60
C VAL A 18 35.57 -1.35 -3.54
N ILE A 19 35.58 -0.71 -2.35
CA ILE A 19 34.61 -1.03 -1.30
C ILE A 19 33.18 -0.76 -1.79
N ALA A 20 32.95 0.40 -2.42
CA ALA A 20 31.62 0.74 -2.96
C ALA A 20 31.16 -0.28 -4.02
N LEU A 21 32.03 -0.69 -4.92
CA LEU A 21 31.71 -1.72 -5.93
C LEU A 21 31.37 -3.06 -5.30
N VAL A 22 32.16 -3.52 -4.32
CA VAL A 22 31.91 -4.79 -3.63
C VAL A 22 30.59 -4.76 -2.89
N VAL A 23 30.32 -3.69 -2.12
CA VAL A 23 29.08 -3.53 -1.37
C VAL A 23 27.87 -3.45 -2.30
N SER A 24 27.94 -2.65 -3.37
CA SER A 24 26.88 -2.55 -4.37
C SER A 24 26.59 -3.88 -5.06
N PHE A 25 27.64 -4.64 -5.40
CA PHE A 25 27.50 -5.97 -5.98
C PHE A 25 26.81 -6.94 -5.03
N LEU A 26 27.23 -6.97 -3.76
CA LEU A 26 26.60 -7.83 -2.75
C LEU A 26 25.12 -7.46 -2.51
N LEU A 27 24.80 -6.16 -2.45
CA LEU A 27 23.41 -5.70 -2.32
C LEU A 27 22.58 -6.11 -3.54
N ALA A 28 23.09 -5.94 -4.76
CA ALA A 28 22.40 -6.34 -5.97
C ALA A 28 22.17 -7.87 -6.01
N LEU A 29 23.16 -8.64 -5.57
CA LEU A 29 23.06 -10.10 -5.51
C LEU A 29 21.99 -10.54 -4.48
N VAL A 30 21.97 -9.97 -3.27
CA VAL A 30 20.94 -10.26 -2.27
C VAL A 30 19.59 -9.86 -2.81
N ASN A 31 19.44 -8.66 -3.39
CA ASN A 31 18.17 -8.19 -3.94
C ASN A 31 17.64 -9.12 -5.06
N SER A 32 18.52 -9.66 -5.92
CA SER A 32 18.08 -10.57 -6.99
C SER A 32 17.45 -11.87 -6.48
N PHE A 33 17.84 -12.33 -5.29
CA PHE A 33 17.24 -13.50 -4.65
C PHE A 33 16.01 -13.16 -3.82
N THR A 34 15.98 -11.98 -3.20
CA THR A 34 14.88 -11.62 -2.29
C THR A 34 13.70 -10.98 -3.00
N ALA A 35 13.92 -10.23 -4.09
CA ALA A 35 12.87 -9.54 -4.82
C ALA A 35 11.72 -10.47 -5.28
N PRO A 36 11.98 -11.64 -5.91
CA PRO A 36 10.88 -12.52 -6.34
C PRO A 36 10.08 -13.08 -5.16
N ILE A 37 10.73 -13.37 -4.04
CA ILE A 37 10.05 -13.87 -2.83
C ILE A 37 9.18 -12.78 -2.21
N ILE A 38 9.66 -11.54 -2.21
CA ILE A 38 8.89 -10.38 -1.72
C ILE A 38 7.66 -10.17 -2.61
N GLU A 39 7.82 -10.22 -3.93
CA GLU A 39 6.71 -10.06 -4.87
C GLU A 39 5.65 -11.16 -4.71
N GLU A 40 6.04 -12.41 -4.55
CA GLU A 40 5.13 -13.54 -4.31
C GLU A 40 4.38 -13.37 -2.98
N ASN A 41 5.07 -12.99 -1.92
CA ASN A 41 4.45 -12.73 -0.61
C ASN A 41 3.48 -11.55 -0.67
N GLN A 42 3.81 -10.48 -1.41
CA GLN A 42 2.91 -9.34 -1.59
C GLN A 42 1.65 -9.71 -2.37
N LYS A 43 1.78 -10.51 -3.43
CA LYS A 43 0.62 -11.04 -4.17
C LYS A 43 -0.27 -11.90 -3.26
N ALA A 44 0.33 -12.80 -2.50
CA ALA A 44 -0.42 -13.64 -1.57
C ALA A 44 -1.13 -12.81 -0.48
N ALA A 45 -0.46 -11.79 0.07
CA ALA A 45 -1.06 -10.88 1.05
C ALA A 45 -2.21 -10.07 0.45
N THR A 46 -2.06 -9.57 -0.79
CA THR A 46 -3.12 -8.84 -1.50
C THR A 46 -4.34 -9.73 -1.74
N LEU A 47 -4.13 -10.98 -2.20
CA LEU A 47 -5.22 -11.92 -2.41
C LEU A 47 -5.95 -12.28 -1.10
N ALA A 48 -5.21 -12.45 -0.01
CA ALA A 48 -5.79 -12.67 1.31
C ALA A 48 -6.61 -11.46 1.77
N ALA A 49 -6.10 -10.24 1.54
CA ALA A 49 -6.80 -9.01 1.89
C ALA A 49 -8.10 -8.82 1.08
N TYR A 50 -8.13 -9.21 -0.20
CA TYR A 50 -9.38 -9.20 -0.97
C TYR A 50 -10.44 -10.12 -0.35
N VAL A 51 -10.06 -11.32 0.08
CA VAL A 51 -10.98 -12.25 0.76
C VAL A 51 -11.43 -11.68 2.12
N ASP A 52 -10.55 -11.05 2.87
CA ASP A 52 -10.84 -10.49 4.19
C ASP A 52 -11.90 -9.36 4.13
N VAL A 53 -11.85 -8.52 3.09
CA VAL A 53 -12.83 -7.43 2.91
C VAL A 53 -14.13 -7.86 2.25
N MET A 54 -14.21 -9.09 1.72
CA MET A 54 -15.41 -9.65 1.07
C MET A 54 -15.91 -10.89 1.83
N PRO A 55 -16.78 -10.75 2.83
CA PRO A 55 -17.17 -11.86 3.72
C PRO A 55 -17.93 -13.01 3.00
N THR A 56 -18.41 -12.79 1.81
CA THR A 56 -19.07 -13.80 0.97
C THR A 56 -18.09 -14.68 0.19
N VAL A 57 -16.84 -14.27 0.09
CA VAL A 57 -15.78 -14.95 -0.67
C VAL A 57 -14.92 -15.78 0.28
N SER A 58 -14.79 -17.07 0.01
CA SER A 58 -13.95 -17.99 0.79
C SER A 58 -12.65 -18.40 0.10
N ASP A 59 -12.53 -18.24 -1.22
CA ASP A 59 -11.33 -18.60 -1.99
C ASP A 59 -11.00 -17.47 -3.00
N ALA A 60 -9.80 -16.93 -2.88
CA ALA A 60 -9.30 -15.88 -3.78
C ALA A 60 -9.25 -16.30 -5.27
N LYS A 61 -9.25 -17.60 -5.55
CA LYS A 61 -9.23 -18.13 -6.93
C LYS A 61 -10.53 -17.91 -7.70
N THR A 62 -11.63 -17.61 -7.00
CA THR A 62 -12.93 -17.30 -7.61
C THR A 62 -13.06 -15.84 -8.00
N LEU A 63 -12.06 -15.02 -7.69
CA LEU A 63 -12.06 -13.61 -8.00
C LEU A 63 -11.60 -13.38 -9.44
N GLU A 64 -12.39 -12.60 -10.18
CA GLU A 64 -12.05 -12.15 -11.53
C GLU A 64 -11.41 -10.75 -11.46
N GLU A 65 -10.23 -10.58 -12.08
CA GLU A 65 -9.61 -9.27 -12.21
C GLU A 65 -10.38 -8.43 -13.25
N VAL A 66 -10.72 -7.21 -12.84
CA VAL A 66 -11.30 -6.19 -13.71
C VAL A 66 -10.18 -5.24 -14.13
N THR A 67 -9.97 -5.06 -15.43
CA THR A 67 -8.89 -4.21 -15.98
C THR A 67 -9.40 -2.90 -16.59
N ASP A 68 -10.72 -2.73 -16.70
CA ASP A 68 -11.35 -1.55 -17.30
C ASP A 68 -11.74 -0.54 -16.21
N TYR A 69 -10.73 0.09 -15.63
CA TYR A 69 -10.88 1.21 -14.70
C TYR A 69 -9.88 2.31 -15.04
N THR A 70 -10.27 3.57 -14.83
CA THR A 70 -9.49 4.76 -15.21
C THR A 70 -9.14 5.68 -14.05
N THR A 71 -9.52 5.30 -12.82
CA THR A 71 -9.26 6.11 -11.62
C THR A 71 -7.77 6.09 -11.29
N GLU A 72 -7.19 7.28 -11.16
CA GLU A 72 -5.79 7.47 -10.73
C GLU A 72 -5.59 6.83 -9.34
N ASN A 73 -4.40 6.28 -9.10
CA ASN A 73 -4.00 5.58 -7.87
C ASN A 73 -4.74 4.25 -7.58
N VAL A 74 -5.73 3.85 -8.37
CA VAL A 74 -6.30 2.50 -8.29
C VAL A 74 -5.35 1.53 -9.00
N THR A 75 -4.94 0.48 -8.27
CA THR A 75 -3.94 -0.49 -8.75
C THR A 75 -4.48 -1.92 -8.87
N GLY A 76 -5.76 -2.13 -8.53
CA GLY A 76 -6.40 -3.42 -8.70
C GLY A 76 -7.89 -3.36 -8.40
N VAL A 77 -8.67 -4.06 -9.19
CA VAL A 77 -10.10 -4.27 -8.99
C VAL A 77 -10.40 -5.74 -9.21
N VAL A 78 -11.11 -6.35 -8.27
CA VAL A 78 -11.55 -7.74 -8.40
C VAL A 78 -13.05 -7.84 -8.15
N LYS A 79 -13.69 -8.76 -8.86
CA LYS A 79 -15.12 -9.04 -8.74
C LYS A 79 -15.33 -10.50 -8.39
N ALA A 80 -16.25 -10.75 -7.47
CA ALA A 80 -16.69 -12.09 -7.11
C ALA A 80 -17.94 -12.53 -7.91
N GLU A 81 -18.22 -13.82 -7.90
CA GLU A 81 -19.36 -14.43 -8.62
C GLU A 81 -20.72 -13.89 -8.13
N ASP A 82 -20.81 -13.52 -6.86
CA ASP A 82 -22.03 -12.93 -6.25
C ASP A 82 -22.26 -11.46 -6.63
N GLY A 83 -21.31 -10.85 -7.36
CA GLY A 83 -21.36 -9.47 -7.79
C GLY A 83 -20.70 -8.48 -6.81
N SER A 84 -20.19 -8.94 -5.66
CA SER A 84 -19.37 -8.10 -4.77
C SER A 84 -18.05 -7.73 -5.45
N ILE A 85 -17.49 -6.58 -5.07
CA ILE A 85 -16.28 -6.01 -5.71
C ILE A 85 -15.31 -5.61 -4.60
N ALA A 86 -14.01 -5.81 -4.84
CA ALA A 86 -13.00 -5.17 -4.00
C ALA A 86 -12.05 -4.35 -4.86
N ILE A 87 -11.72 -3.15 -4.37
CA ILE A 87 -10.91 -2.14 -5.05
C ILE A 87 -9.67 -1.85 -4.22
N LYS A 88 -8.51 -1.88 -4.87
CA LYS A 88 -7.21 -1.56 -4.28
C LYS A 88 -6.74 -0.21 -4.79
N ALA A 89 -6.46 0.71 -3.88
CA ALA A 89 -5.86 2.00 -4.17
C ALA A 89 -4.56 2.21 -3.38
N GLU A 90 -3.65 3.00 -3.94
CA GLU A 90 -2.35 3.28 -3.35
C GLU A 90 -2.11 4.79 -3.31
N GLU A 91 -1.83 5.33 -2.12
CA GLU A 91 -1.58 6.74 -1.91
C GLU A 91 -0.26 7.00 -1.19
N LYS A 92 0.36 8.15 -1.48
CA LYS A 92 1.59 8.58 -0.81
C LYS A 92 1.26 9.22 0.52
N GLY A 93 1.73 8.60 1.61
CA GLY A 93 1.62 9.14 2.96
C GLY A 93 2.86 9.94 3.38
N PHE A 94 3.22 9.82 4.65
CA PHE A 94 4.36 10.54 5.21
C PHE A 94 5.67 10.08 4.55
N ASP A 95 6.55 11.05 4.24
CA ASP A 95 7.87 10.86 3.61
C ASP A 95 7.84 10.04 2.30
N GLY A 96 6.72 10.10 1.59
CA GLY A 96 6.53 9.39 0.31
C GLY A 96 6.30 7.88 0.45
N GLY A 97 6.16 7.36 1.67
CA GLY A 97 5.81 5.96 1.89
C GLY A 97 4.42 5.64 1.33
N ILE A 98 4.31 4.53 0.59
CA ILE A 98 3.05 4.10 -0.02
C ILE A 98 2.13 3.52 1.07
N LEU A 99 0.90 3.98 1.09
CA LEU A 99 -0.20 3.44 1.88
C LEU A 99 -1.16 2.74 0.92
N THR A 100 -1.40 1.46 1.14
CA THR A 100 -2.30 0.66 0.32
C THR A 100 -3.61 0.44 1.06
N VAL A 101 -4.71 0.69 0.38
CA VAL A 101 -6.07 0.44 0.88
C VAL A 101 -6.75 -0.57 -0.03
N ILE A 102 -7.41 -1.56 0.56
CA ILE A 102 -8.32 -2.46 -0.14
C ILE A 102 -9.70 -2.33 0.52
N MET A 103 -10.70 -2.00 -0.28
CA MET A 103 -12.06 -1.77 0.18
C MET A 103 -13.02 -2.71 -0.53
N GLY A 104 -13.77 -3.50 0.23
CA GLY A 104 -14.80 -4.41 -0.27
C GLY A 104 -16.16 -3.75 -0.31
N TYR A 105 -16.95 -4.07 -1.33
CA TYR A 105 -18.30 -3.58 -1.56
C TYR A 105 -19.28 -4.73 -1.77
N ASP A 106 -20.46 -4.62 -1.19
CA ASP A 106 -21.59 -5.45 -1.57
C ASP A 106 -22.21 -4.98 -2.90
N THR A 107 -23.20 -5.71 -3.38
CA THR A 107 -23.95 -5.39 -4.61
C THR A 107 -24.76 -4.10 -4.54
N ASN A 108 -24.91 -3.51 -3.36
CA ASN A 108 -25.65 -2.24 -3.14
C ASN A 108 -24.70 -1.04 -2.99
N GLY A 109 -23.38 -1.26 -3.07
CA GLY A 109 -22.38 -0.21 -2.85
C GLY A 109 -22.08 0.07 -1.37
N THR A 110 -22.51 -0.80 -0.44
CA THR A 110 -22.16 -0.68 0.96
C THR A 110 -20.78 -1.28 1.20
N VAL A 111 -19.93 -0.60 1.97
CA VAL A 111 -18.61 -1.10 2.33
C VAL A 111 -18.72 -2.28 3.30
N THR A 112 -18.24 -3.44 2.87
CA THR A 112 -18.27 -4.69 3.66
C THR A 112 -17.06 -4.85 4.56
N GLY A 113 -15.93 -4.25 4.18
CA GLY A 113 -14.69 -4.28 4.94
C GLY A 113 -13.64 -3.37 4.33
N ILE A 114 -12.65 -3.01 5.13
CA ILE A 114 -11.49 -2.23 4.71
C ILE A 114 -10.22 -2.86 5.28
N TRP A 115 -9.21 -3.01 4.44
CA TRP A 115 -7.90 -3.47 4.82
C TRP A 115 -6.86 -2.44 4.43
N VAL A 116 -5.86 -2.20 5.28
CA VAL A 116 -4.86 -1.16 5.07
C VAL A 116 -3.46 -1.70 5.35
N ASP A 117 -2.55 -1.56 4.37
CA ASP A 117 -1.13 -1.71 4.60
C ASP A 117 -0.47 -0.33 4.78
N ALA A 118 -0.05 -0.06 5.99
CA ALA A 118 0.71 1.13 6.38
C ALA A 118 2.13 0.78 6.83
N SER A 119 2.69 -0.34 6.37
CA SER A 119 4.02 -0.84 6.77
C SER A 119 5.16 0.12 6.40
N THR A 120 4.99 0.91 5.34
CA THR A 120 5.93 1.92 4.88
C THR A 120 5.82 3.25 5.64
N GLN A 121 4.77 3.40 6.46
CA GLN A 121 4.57 4.60 7.28
C GLN A 121 5.41 4.55 8.56
N THR A 122 5.63 5.70 9.18
CA THR A 122 6.39 5.77 10.44
C THR A 122 5.80 4.87 11.51
N LYS A 123 6.59 3.88 11.96
CA LYS A 123 6.16 2.87 12.94
C LYS A 123 5.70 3.51 14.25
N GLY A 124 4.54 3.09 14.74
CA GLY A 124 3.94 3.60 16.00
C GLY A 124 3.31 5.00 15.88
N ILE A 125 3.37 5.64 14.69
CA ILE A 125 2.71 6.91 14.39
C ILE A 125 1.81 6.71 13.17
N GLY A 126 2.35 6.82 11.98
CA GLY A 126 1.61 6.68 10.72
C GLY A 126 1.06 5.29 10.49
N SER A 127 1.76 4.24 10.94
CA SER A 127 1.29 2.86 10.88
C SER A 127 0.01 2.59 11.69
N ASN A 128 -0.34 3.46 12.63
CA ASN A 128 -1.55 3.32 13.44
C ASN A 128 -2.85 3.56 12.66
N VAL A 129 -2.79 4.13 11.46
CA VAL A 129 -3.98 4.26 10.58
C VAL A 129 -4.49 2.90 10.07
N ALA A 130 -3.69 1.84 10.19
CA ALA A 130 -4.09 0.47 9.89
C ALA A 130 -4.64 -0.29 11.11
N ASN A 131 -4.92 0.40 12.23
CA ASN A 131 -5.47 -0.24 13.41
C ASN A 131 -6.95 -0.58 13.23
N ASP A 132 -7.35 -1.82 13.51
CA ASP A 132 -8.71 -2.32 13.31
C ASP A 132 -9.77 -1.48 14.03
N THR A 133 -9.48 -1.01 15.25
CA THR A 133 -10.40 -0.14 16.01
C THR A 133 -10.61 1.20 15.31
N PHE A 134 -9.57 1.74 14.67
CA PHE A 134 -9.67 2.97 13.88
C PHE A 134 -10.40 2.74 12.56
N LEU A 135 -10.11 1.62 11.88
CA LEU A 135 -10.74 1.27 10.61
C LEU A 135 -12.23 0.92 10.75
N ALA A 136 -12.67 0.51 11.93
CA ALA A 136 -14.08 0.16 12.18
C ALA A 136 -15.06 1.30 11.86
N GLN A 137 -14.61 2.57 11.86
CA GLN A 137 -15.45 3.72 11.49
C GLN A 137 -15.92 3.69 10.03
N PHE A 138 -15.24 2.95 9.16
CA PHE A 138 -15.56 2.87 7.73
C PHE A 138 -16.47 1.68 7.38
N ASN A 139 -16.65 0.71 8.29
CA ASN A 139 -17.47 -0.46 8.04
C ASN A 139 -18.95 -0.08 7.92
N GLY A 140 -19.59 -0.55 6.86
CA GLY A 140 -21.02 -0.28 6.62
C GLY A 140 -21.31 1.13 6.11
N MET A 141 -20.26 1.92 5.78
CA MET A 141 -20.47 3.23 5.15
C MET A 141 -21.06 3.07 3.75
N ASP A 142 -21.71 4.13 3.27
CA ASP A 142 -22.12 4.26 1.87
C ASP A 142 -20.86 4.47 1.02
N GLY A 143 -20.45 3.42 0.30
CA GLY A 143 -19.26 3.39 -0.52
C GLY A 143 -19.41 4.13 -1.86
N THR A 144 -20.55 4.78 -2.11
CA THR A 144 -20.79 5.61 -3.30
C THR A 144 -20.52 7.10 -3.06
N GLN A 145 -20.23 7.50 -1.81
CA GLN A 145 -20.03 8.89 -1.43
C GLN A 145 -18.61 9.14 -0.91
N ASN A 146 -17.97 10.18 -1.42
CA ASN A 146 -16.68 10.63 -0.91
C ASN A 146 -16.79 11.09 0.55
N ILE A 147 -15.74 10.78 1.32
CA ILE A 147 -15.66 11.11 2.74
C ILE A 147 -14.58 12.18 3.00
N ALA A 148 -14.74 12.91 4.10
CA ALA A 148 -13.74 13.88 4.54
C ALA A 148 -13.51 13.80 6.05
N ILE A 149 -12.28 14.09 6.48
CA ILE A 149 -11.90 14.12 7.89
C ILE A 149 -12.74 15.17 8.63
N GLY A 150 -13.32 14.78 9.76
CA GLY A 150 -14.18 15.64 10.59
C GLY A 150 -15.60 15.82 10.06
N GLN A 151 -16.01 15.04 9.05
CA GLN A 151 -17.36 15.06 8.50
C GLN A 151 -17.98 13.66 8.54
N GLY A 152 -19.29 13.58 8.75
CA GLY A 152 -20.01 12.32 8.72
C GLY A 152 -19.63 11.32 9.83
N GLY A 153 -18.87 11.73 10.85
CA GLY A 153 -18.36 10.86 11.90
C GLY A 153 -17.01 10.22 11.61
N PHE A 154 -16.35 10.64 10.53
CA PHE A 154 -15.04 10.13 10.15
C PHE A 154 -13.90 11.02 10.69
N ASP A 155 -13.07 10.49 11.55
CA ASP A 155 -11.99 11.21 12.21
C ASP A 155 -10.59 10.73 11.73
N ALA A 156 -9.61 11.65 11.81
CA ALA A 156 -8.23 11.30 11.59
C ALA A 156 -7.62 10.59 12.81
N TYR A 157 -6.65 9.71 12.60
CA TYR A 157 -5.89 9.15 13.70
C TYR A 157 -5.03 10.23 14.36
N SER A 158 -5.20 10.41 15.68
CA SER A 158 -4.48 11.43 16.45
C SER A 158 -2.96 11.25 16.33
N GLY A 159 -2.26 12.32 15.95
CA GLY A 159 -0.81 12.31 15.74
C GLY A 159 -0.33 11.79 14.39
N ALA A 160 -1.22 11.23 13.53
CA ALA A 160 -0.89 10.70 12.21
C ALA A 160 -1.65 11.41 11.08
N THR A 161 -1.76 12.73 11.13
CA THR A 161 -2.59 13.52 10.20
C THR A 161 -2.24 13.31 8.72
N ILE A 162 -0.95 13.18 8.37
CA ILE A 162 -0.51 13.01 6.98
C ILE A 162 -0.92 11.62 6.48
N SER A 163 -0.66 10.56 7.26
CA SER A 163 -1.07 9.21 6.91
C SER A 163 -2.59 9.05 6.89
N SER A 164 -3.33 9.75 7.78
CA SER A 164 -4.79 9.78 7.74
C SER A 164 -5.31 10.45 6.46
N LYS A 165 -4.70 11.56 6.03
CA LYS A 165 -5.07 12.20 4.75
C LYS A 165 -4.85 11.28 3.56
N ALA A 166 -3.73 10.54 3.52
CA ALA A 166 -3.47 9.55 2.49
C ALA A 166 -4.50 8.41 2.52
N LEU A 167 -4.86 7.92 3.71
CA LEU A 167 -5.92 6.92 3.87
C LEU A 167 -7.26 7.40 3.30
N PHE A 168 -7.69 8.62 3.65
CA PHE A 168 -8.95 9.18 3.15
C PHE A 168 -8.91 9.44 1.63
N ALA A 169 -7.76 9.83 1.08
CA ALA A 169 -7.59 9.97 -0.36
C ALA A 169 -7.74 8.61 -1.06
N ALA A 170 -7.05 7.57 -0.59
CA ALA A 170 -7.16 6.23 -1.14
C ALA A 170 -8.59 5.65 -1.04
N ILE A 171 -9.29 5.90 0.08
CA ILE A 171 -10.72 5.52 0.21
C ILE A 171 -11.55 6.24 -0.86
N ASN A 172 -11.34 7.53 -1.06
CA ASN A 172 -12.07 8.29 -2.08
C ASN A 172 -11.73 7.84 -3.50
N ASP A 173 -10.50 7.40 -3.77
CA ASP A 173 -10.14 6.79 -5.05
C ASP A 173 -10.89 5.47 -5.28
N CYS A 174 -11.05 4.65 -4.23
CA CYS A 174 -11.90 3.46 -4.29
C CYS A 174 -13.37 3.81 -4.57
N VAL A 175 -13.92 4.83 -3.89
CA VAL A 175 -15.29 5.33 -4.11
C VAL A 175 -15.48 5.84 -5.54
N ASN A 176 -14.53 6.64 -6.05
CA ASN A 176 -14.57 7.18 -7.41
C ASN A 176 -14.45 6.10 -8.49
N CYS A 177 -13.73 5.01 -8.20
CA CYS A 177 -13.59 3.87 -9.09
C CYS A 177 -14.85 3.00 -9.11
N TYR A 178 -15.57 2.91 -7.99
CA TYR A 178 -16.83 2.15 -7.88
C TYR A 178 -17.98 2.81 -8.68
N ASN A 179 -18.04 4.17 -8.71
CA ASN A 179 -19.08 4.96 -9.40
C ASN A 179 -18.86 5.04 -10.90
#